data_b5457bf8ed09bc8fe750388780421ee2
#
_entry.id   b5457bf8ed09bc8fe750388780421ee2
#
_cell.length_a   1.000
_cell.length_b   1.000
_cell.length_c   1.000
_cell.angle_alpha   90.00
_cell.angle_beta   90.00
_cell.angle_gamma   90.00
#
_symmetry.space_group_name_H-M   'P 1'
#
loop_
_entity.id
_entity.type
_entity.pdbx_description
1 polymer ?
#
loop_
_entity_poly.entity_id
_entity_poly.type
_entity_poly.pdbx_seq_one_letter_code
_entity_poly.pdbx_strand_id
1 'polypeptide(L)'
;PVLAKLVDEGFDLVAPIPSCVLMYKQELPLMYPDDLEVRKVQQAFYDPFEYLWLRHKAGLLNTTFQQPIGNVAYQVACHQRVQNIGLKTRDVLNLIQESNVVAHERCSGHDGTYAVKKETREKSVKIAKPTVRKVDEQNPDHFISDCPMAGTQIAHLAQNVDKAEHPMTLLRMAYGLN
;
A
#
# COMPACT_ATOMS: atom_id res chain seq x y z
N PRO A 1 17.87 -16.27 9.34
CA PRO A 1 18.93 -16.92 8.53
C PRO A 1 18.62 -16.92 7.04
N VAL A 2 17.41 -17.37 6.59
CA VAL A 2 17.10 -17.50 5.14
C VAL A 2 17.14 -16.14 4.42
N LEU A 3 16.42 -15.14 4.92
CA LEU A 3 16.38 -13.80 4.29
C LEU A 3 17.74 -13.10 4.37
N ALA A 4 18.48 -13.26 5.48
CA ALA A 4 19.82 -12.67 5.60
C ALA A 4 20.79 -13.23 4.55
N LYS A 5 20.66 -14.52 4.23
CA LYS A 5 21.44 -15.16 3.16
C LYS A 5 21.12 -14.55 1.79
N LEU A 6 19.85 -14.32 1.47
CA LEU A 6 19.46 -13.67 0.22
C LEU A 6 20.04 -12.24 0.13
N VAL A 7 20.08 -11.50 1.24
CA VAL A 7 20.71 -10.17 1.29
C VAL A 7 22.20 -10.29 1.03
N ASP A 8 22.89 -11.29 1.59
CA ASP A 8 24.33 -11.54 1.32
C ASP A 8 24.59 -11.89 -0.15
N GLU A 9 23.63 -12.49 -0.82
CA GLU A 9 23.67 -12.77 -2.26
C GLU A 9 23.36 -11.53 -3.13
N GLY A 10 23.03 -10.38 -2.51
CA GLY A 10 22.80 -9.10 -3.18
C GLY A 10 21.34 -8.82 -3.55
N PHE A 11 20.38 -9.57 -2.99
CA PHE A 11 18.95 -9.32 -3.21
C PHE A 11 18.40 -8.24 -2.28
N ASP A 12 17.60 -7.33 -2.83
CA ASP A 12 16.66 -6.52 -2.08
C ASP A 12 15.40 -7.32 -1.80
N LEU A 13 14.79 -7.11 -0.63
CA LEU A 13 13.59 -7.80 -0.18
C LEU A 13 12.38 -6.89 -0.28
N VAL A 14 11.31 -7.37 -0.91
CA VAL A 14 10.09 -6.58 -1.11
C VAL A 14 8.86 -7.41 -0.71
N ALA A 15 7.93 -6.81 0.03
CA ALA A 15 6.65 -7.46 0.35
C ALA A 15 5.47 -6.56 -0.04
N PRO A 16 4.41 -7.12 -0.66
CA PRO A 16 3.30 -6.33 -1.19
C PRO A 16 2.31 -5.83 -0.11
N ILE A 17 2.45 -6.30 1.12
CA ILE A 17 1.53 -5.97 2.22
C ILE A 17 2.24 -5.09 3.26
N PRO A 18 1.75 -3.88 3.57
CA PRO A 18 2.42 -2.95 4.47
C PRO A 18 2.68 -3.48 5.88
N SER A 19 1.81 -4.34 6.41
CA SER A 19 2.03 -4.96 7.73
C SER A 19 3.22 -5.93 7.72
N CYS A 20 3.44 -6.66 6.63
CA CYS A 20 4.62 -7.52 6.47
C CYS A 20 5.90 -6.68 6.39
N VAL A 21 5.85 -5.57 5.64
CA VAL A 21 6.99 -4.64 5.56
C VAL A 21 7.30 -4.06 6.93
N LEU A 22 6.29 -3.59 7.66
CA LEU A 22 6.45 -3.02 8.99
C LEU A 22 7.05 -4.03 9.97
N MET A 23 6.62 -5.31 9.91
CA MET A 23 7.19 -6.40 10.71
C MET A 23 8.71 -6.46 10.57
N TYR A 24 9.24 -6.50 9.34
CA TYR A 24 10.68 -6.62 9.11
C TYR A 24 11.45 -5.31 9.32
N LYS A 25 10.83 -4.16 9.03
CA LYS A 25 11.50 -2.85 9.18
C LYS A 25 11.50 -2.33 10.62
N GLN A 26 10.50 -2.67 11.43
CA GLN A 26 10.33 -2.07 12.77
C GLN A 26 10.11 -3.09 13.88
N GLU A 27 9.17 -4.02 13.76
CA GLU A 27 8.78 -4.86 14.88
C GLU A 27 9.82 -5.94 15.20
N LEU A 28 10.31 -6.66 14.19
CA LEU A 28 11.31 -7.70 14.37
C LEU A 28 12.63 -7.16 14.97
N PRO A 29 13.17 -6.01 14.53
CA PRO A 29 14.32 -5.39 15.17
C PRO A 29 14.11 -4.96 16.62
N LEU A 30 12.87 -4.65 17.03
CA LEU A 30 12.53 -4.37 18.44
C LEU A 30 12.50 -5.65 19.27
N MET A 31 12.04 -6.77 18.70
CA MET A 31 12.00 -8.07 19.37
C MET A 31 13.41 -8.68 19.51
N TYR A 32 14.29 -8.42 18.56
CA TYR A 32 15.67 -8.97 18.49
C TYR A 32 16.68 -7.85 18.22
N PRO A 33 16.91 -6.94 19.20
CA PRO A 33 17.68 -5.71 18.97
C PRO A 33 19.17 -5.95 18.70
N ASP A 34 19.71 -7.05 19.20
CA ASP A 34 21.14 -7.37 19.09
C ASP A 34 21.44 -8.39 17.96
N ASP A 35 20.41 -8.83 17.23
CA ASP A 35 20.59 -9.81 16.15
C ASP A 35 21.04 -9.11 14.86
N LEU A 36 22.27 -9.38 14.43
CA LEU A 36 22.87 -8.79 13.24
C LEU A 36 22.18 -9.23 11.94
N GLU A 37 21.67 -10.46 11.87
CA GLU A 37 20.93 -10.91 10.69
C GLU A 37 19.59 -10.18 10.58
N VAL A 38 18.90 -9.92 11.69
CA VAL A 38 17.67 -9.11 11.72
C VAL A 38 17.97 -7.68 11.25
N ARG A 39 19.05 -7.06 11.71
CA ARG A 39 19.47 -5.72 11.26
C ARG A 39 19.79 -5.68 9.77
N LYS A 40 20.47 -6.70 9.26
CA LYS A 40 20.75 -6.85 7.83
C LYS A 40 19.46 -6.91 6.99
N VAL A 41 18.54 -7.76 7.38
CA VAL A 41 17.22 -7.89 6.71
C VAL A 41 16.44 -6.59 6.79
N GLN A 42 16.42 -5.92 7.94
CA GLN A 42 15.78 -4.61 8.12
C GLN A 42 16.22 -3.59 7.07
N GLN A 43 17.52 -3.50 6.81
CA GLN A 43 18.11 -2.53 5.89
C GLN A 43 17.80 -2.82 4.42
N ALA A 44 17.61 -4.07 4.07
CA ALA A 44 17.34 -4.53 2.71
C ALA A 44 15.85 -4.75 2.42
N PHE A 45 14.95 -4.44 3.36
CA PHE A 45 13.52 -4.69 3.22
C PHE A 45 12.76 -3.41 2.84
N TYR A 46 11.98 -3.48 1.77
CA TYR A 46 11.28 -2.34 1.19
C TYR A 46 9.78 -2.59 1.00
N ASP A 47 9.02 -1.51 1.08
CA ASP A 47 7.70 -1.45 0.47
C ASP A 47 7.83 -1.44 -1.07
N PRO A 48 6.90 -2.04 -1.82
CA PRO A 48 7.01 -2.11 -3.29
C PRO A 48 7.13 -0.74 -3.95
N PHE A 49 6.33 0.22 -3.52
CA PHE A 49 6.33 1.56 -4.12
C PHE A 49 7.48 2.42 -3.62
N GLU A 50 7.96 2.21 -2.39
CA GLU A 50 9.23 2.75 -1.93
C GLU A 50 10.36 2.26 -2.83
N TYR A 51 10.43 0.96 -3.10
CA TYR A 51 11.46 0.36 -3.97
C TYR A 51 11.38 0.89 -5.39
N LEU A 52 10.19 0.91 -5.99
CA LEU A 52 9.99 1.46 -7.34
C LEU A 52 10.36 2.95 -7.42
N TRP A 53 10.07 3.72 -6.38
CA TRP A 53 10.48 5.12 -6.31
C TRP A 53 12.01 5.29 -6.26
N LEU A 54 12.70 4.46 -5.48
CA LEU A 54 14.17 4.44 -5.46
C LEU A 54 14.75 4.06 -6.83
N ARG A 55 14.16 3.07 -7.49
CA ARG A 55 14.53 2.69 -8.87
C ARG A 55 14.27 3.83 -9.86
N HIS A 56 13.17 4.56 -9.73
CA HIS A 56 12.89 5.75 -10.54
C HIS A 56 13.95 6.83 -10.34
N LYS A 57 14.30 7.16 -9.09
CA LYS A 57 15.35 8.13 -8.79
C LYS A 57 16.73 7.74 -9.33
N ALA A 58 17.00 6.47 -9.42
CA ALA A 58 18.24 5.94 -10.01
C ALA A 58 18.20 5.84 -11.56
N GLY A 59 17.09 6.23 -12.21
CA GLY A 59 16.92 6.10 -13.66
C GLY A 59 16.74 4.67 -14.15
N LEU A 60 16.36 3.74 -13.25
CA LEU A 60 16.26 2.31 -13.51
C LEU A 60 14.82 1.81 -13.62
N LEU A 61 13.82 2.68 -13.41
CA LEU A 61 12.41 2.34 -13.64
C LEU A 61 12.03 2.71 -15.07
N ASN A 62 11.48 1.75 -15.80
CA ASN A 62 10.85 2.06 -17.08
C ASN A 62 9.57 2.87 -16.83
N THR A 63 9.50 4.09 -17.33
CA THR A 63 8.34 5.00 -17.22
C THR A 63 7.54 5.09 -18.53
N THR A 64 7.78 4.20 -19.48
CA THR A 64 7.00 4.12 -20.72
C THR A 64 5.74 3.29 -20.46
N PHE A 65 4.67 3.96 -20.08
CA PHE A 65 3.38 3.34 -19.85
C PHE A 65 2.57 3.30 -21.16
N GLN A 66 1.71 2.28 -21.31
CA GLN A 66 0.91 2.05 -22.51
C GLN A 66 -0.48 2.66 -22.42
N GLN A 67 -1.00 2.84 -21.17
CA GLN A 67 -2.33 3.39 -20.96
C GLN A 67 -2.44 4.12 -19.62
N PRO A 68 -3.32 5.15 -19.56
CA PRO A 68 -3.59 5.84 -18.30
C PRO A 68 -4.41 4.96 -17.35
N ILE A 69 -4.43 5.36 -16.08
CA ILE A 69 -5.26 4.75 -15.04
C ILE A 69 -6.39 5.69 -14.55
N GLY A 70 -6.55 6.85 -15.18
CA GLY A 70 -7.65 7.78 -14.90
C GLY A 70 -7.63 8.39 -13.49
N ASN A 71 -8.81 8.60 -12.94
CA ASN A 71 -9.01 9.17 -11.61
C ASN A 71 -9.02 8.06 -10.55
N VAL A 72 -8.06 8.06 -9.65
CA VAL A 72 -7.85 6.99 -8.66
C VAL A 72 -8.02 7.53 -7.25
N ALA A 73 -8.92 6.94 -6.48
CA ALA A 73 -9.00 7.15 -5.04
C ALA A 73 -8.08 6.16 -4.32
N TYR A 74 -7.11 6.68 -3.58
CA TYR A 74 -6.13 5.87 -2.86
C TYR A 74 -6.33 5.98 -1.34
N GLN A 75 -6.81 4.93 -0.69
CA GLN A 75 -6.83 4.85 0.77
C GLN A 75 -5.46 4.41 1.27
N VAL A 76 -4.78 5.30 1.98
CA VAL A 76 -3.45 5.04 2.55
C VAL A 76 -3.60 4.18 3.81
N ALA A 77 -3.09 2.95 3.76
CA ALA A 77 -3.16 2.01 4.86
C ALA A 77 -2.39 2.50 6.11
N CYS A 78 -2.88 2.17 7.31
CA CYS A 78 -2.24 2.60 8.57
C CYS A 78 -0.78 2.13 8.66
N HIS A 79 -0.51 0.86 8.35
CA HIS A 79 0.86 0.33 8.36
C HIS A 79 1.76 0.93 7.26
N GLN A 80 1.19 1.49 6.19
CA GLN A 80 1.92 2.26 5.19
C GLN A 80 2.37 3.61 5.77
N ARG A 81 1.45 4.29 6.46
CA ARG A 81 1.72 5.60 7.06
C ARG A 81 2.77 5.55 8.17
N VAL A 82 2.74 4.52 9.01
CA VAL A 82 3.67 4.32 10.13
C VAL A 82 5.12 4.11 9.65
N GLN A 83 5.31 3.62 8.43
CA GLN A 83 6.66 3.45 7.86
C GLN A 83 7.39 4.79 7.60
N ASN A 84 6.68 5.92 7.58
CA ASN A 84 7.23 7.26 7.33
C ASN A 84 7.99 7.41 6.00
N ILE A 85 7.63 6.61 4.99
CA ILE A 85 8.23 6.64 3.66
C ILE A 85 7.59 7.69 2.73
N GLY A 86 6.53 8.36 3.19
CA GLY A 86 5.71 9.27 2.38
C GLY A 86 4.74 8.52 1.46
N LEU A 87 4.07 9.24 0.57
CA LEU A 87 3.02 8.69 -0.30
C LEU A 87 3.61 8.07 -1.58
N LYS A 88 4.51 7.10 -1.44
CA LYS A 88 5.25 6.53 -2.58
C LYS A 88 4.35 5.83 -3.60
N THR A 89 3.28 5.18 -3.17
CA THR A 89 2.25 4.61 -4.05
C THR A 89 1.67 5.68 -4.96
N ARG A 90 1.22 6.81 -4.41
CA ARG A 90 0.72 7.96 -5.18
C ARG A 90 1.81 8.52 -6.10
N ASP A 91 3.02 8.71 -5.58
CA ASP A 91 4.11 9.36 -6.32
C ASP A 91 4.52 8.53 -7.55
N VAL A 92 4.58 7.20 -7.43
CA VAL A 92 4.88 6.29 -8.55
C VAL A 92 3.73 6.25 -9.55
N LEU A 93 2.48 6.10 -9.09
CA LEU A 93 1.33 6.03 -10.00
C LEU A 93 1.07 7.34 -10.73
N ASN A 94 1.42 8.49 -10.15
CA ASN A 94 1.35 9.79 -10.83
C ASN A 94 2.48 10.01 -11.88
N LEU A 95 3.40 9.07 -12.07
CA LEU A 95 4.30 9.06 -13.24
C LEU A 95 3.56 8.61 -14.51
N ILE A 96 2.40 7.97 -14.37
CA ILE A 96 1.56 7.52 -15.48
C ILE A 96 0.82 8.75 -16.04
N GLN A 97 0.99 9.03 -17.32
CA GLN A 97 0.35 10.17 -17.98
C GLN A 97 -1.18 10.08 -17.91
N GLU A 98 -1.85 11.23 -17.90
CA GLU A 98 -3.31 11.32 -17.82
C GLU A 98 -3.94 10.55 -16.66
N SER A 99 -3.21 10.51 -15.53
CA SER A 99 -3.64 9.83 -14.31
C SER A 99 -3.62 10.80 -13.12
N ASN A 100 -4.61 10.68 -12.25
CA ASN A 100 -4.75 11.52 -11.06
C ASN A 100 -5.02 10.66 -9.83
N VAL A 101 -4.02 10.51 -8.95
CA VAL A 101 -4.14 9.71 -7.74
C VAL A 101 -4.32 10.59 -6.53
N VAL A 102 -5.52 10.58 -5.94
CA VAL A 102 -5.85 11.35 -4.74
C VAL A 102 -5.73 10.46 -3.51
N ALA A 103 -4.83 10.80 -2.60
CA ALA A 103 -4.58 10.03 -1.39
C ALA A 103 -5.49 10.44 -0.23
N HIS A 104 -6.14 9.48 0.39
CA HIS A 104 -7.00 9.61 1.57
C HIS A 104 -6.32 9.00 2.79
N GLU A 105 -5.66 9.81 3.60
CA GLU A 105 -4.94 9.40 4.81
C GLU A 105 -5.88 9.28 6.04
N ARG A 106 -6.89 8.43 5.94
CA ARG A 106 -7.86 8.20 6.99
C ARG A 106 -8.04 6.72 7.30
N CYS A 107 -8.51 6.45 8.52
CA CYS A 107 -8.75 5.09 8.99
C CYS A 107 -9.86 4.42 8.17
N SER A 108 -9.66 3.17 7.82
CA SER A 108 -10.67 2.30 7.19
C SER A 108 -11.67 1.72 8.19
N GLY A 109 -11.42 1.85 9.49
CA GLY A 109 -12.20 1.18 10.53
C GLY A 109 -11.97 -0.33 10.65
N HIS A 110 -11.05 -0.89 9.85
CA HIS A 110 -10.81 -2.34 9.85
C HIS A 110 -10.12 -2.81 11.14
N ASP A 111 -8.99 -2.21 11.51
CA ASP A 111 -8.20 -2.46 12.72
C ASP A 111 -8.21 -3.93 13.20
N GLY A 112 -7.40 -4.76 12.56
CA GLY A 112 -7.30 -6.19 12.86
C GLY A 112 -8.65 -6.90 12.68
N THR A 113 -9.32 -7.23 13.79
CA THR A 113 -10.61 -7.94 13.79
C THR A 113 -11.83 -7.04 13.98
N TYR A 114 -11.65 -5.72 14.11
CA TYR A 114 -12.72 -4.79 14.46
C TYR A 114 -13.87 -4.78 13.46
N ALA A 115 -13.57 -4.90 12.18
CA ALA A 115 -14.56 -4.93 11.11
C ALA A 115 -15.31 -6.26 10.98
N VAL A 116 -14.76 -7.36 11.53
CA VAL A 116 -15.35 -8.70 11.38
C VAL A 116 -16.07 -9.18 12.63
N LYS A 117 -15.78 -8.62 13.80
CA LYS A 117 -16.48 -8.95 15.04
C LYS A 117 -17.84 -8.25 15.11
N LYS A 118 -18.89 -9.01 15.44
CA LYS A 118 -20.26 -8.50 15.55
C LYS A 118 -20.35 -7.34 16.55
N GLU A 119 -19.67 -7.44 17.69
CA GLU A 119 -19.71 -6.48 18.81
C GLU A 119 -19.05 -5.13 18.45
N THR A 120 -18.14 -5.12 17.50
CA THR A 120 -17.40 -3.92 17.11
C THR A 120 -17.80 -3.39 15.72
N ARG A 121 -18.62 -4.12 14.97
CA ARG A 121 -19.00 -3.79 13.58
C ARG A 121 -19.56 -2.38 13.43
N GLU A 122 -20.48 -1.97 14.28
CA GLU A 122 -21.08 -0.62 14.22
C GLU A 122 -20.03 0.48 14.43
N LYS A 123 -19.13 0.28 15.36
CA LYS A 123 -18.02 1.22 15.65
C LYS A 123 -17.08 1.28 14.45
N SER A 124 -16.72 0.12 13.89
CA SER A 124 -15.89 0.00 12.69
C SER A 124 -16.49 0.80 11.52
N VAL A 125 -17.77 0.61 11.22
CA VAL A 125 -18.50 1.35 10.19
C VAL A 125 -18.49 2.86 10.46
N LYS A 126 -18.73 3.27 11.71
CA LYS A 126 -18.71 4.69 12.09
C LYS A 126 -17.33 5.33 11.86
N ILE A 127 -16.27 4.61 12.17
CA ILE A 127 -14.87 5.07 11.92
C ILE A 127 -14.58 5.17 10.43
N ALA A 128 -15.07 4.23 9.61
CA ALA A 128 -14.86 4.20 8.17
C ALA A 128 -15.61 5.32 7.41
N LYS A 129 -16.78 5.76 7.89
CA LYS A 129 -17.66 6.72 7.19
C LYS A 129 -16.96 7.94 6.58
N PRO A 130 -16.00 8.64 7.27
CA PRO A 130 -15.34 9.79 6.67
C PRO A 130 -14.45 9.44 5.46
N THR A 131 -13.88 8.23 5.43
CA THR A 131 -13.09 7.73 4.30
C THR A 131 -14.00 7.35 3.15
N VAL A 132 -15.05 6.58 3.44
CA VAL A 132 -16.10 6.18 2.48
C VAL A 132 -16.67 7.39 1.76
N ARG A 133 -17.11 8.42 2.52
CA ARG A 133 -17.63 9.66 1.93
C ARG A 133 -16.68 10.32 0.95
N LYS A 134 -15.38 10.39 1.29
CA LYS A 134 -14.37 11.00 0.41
C LYS A 134 -14.16 10.20 -0.88
N VAL A 135 -14.23 8.88 -0.81
CA VAL A 135 -14.13 8.01 -1.98
C VAL A 135 -15.38 8.19 -2.87
N ASP A 136 -16.58 8.21 -2.28
CA ASP A 136 -17.83 8.41 -3.02
C ASP A 136 -17.90 9.82 -3.65
N GLU A 137 -17.50 10.88 -2.92
CA GLU A 137 -17.44 12.26 -3.43
C GLU A 137 -16.48 12.40 -4.61
N GLN A 138 -15.38 11.63 -4.63
CA GLN A 138 -14.39 11.64 -5.73
C GLN A 138 -14.94 10.94 -6.98
N ASN A 139 -15.85 9.98 -6.84
CA ASN A 139 -16.39 9.15 -7.93
C ASN A 139 -15.28 8.63 -8.86
N PRO A 140 -14.35 7.82 -8.34
CA PRO A 140 -13.14 7.45 -9.06
C PRO A 140 -13.37 6.36 -10.10
N ASP A 141 -12.50 6.28 -11.11
CA ASP A 141 -12.44 5.15 -12.05
C ASP A 141 -11.89 3.88 -11.37
N HIS A 142 -10.97 4.09 -10.40
CA HIS A 142 -10.39 3.01 -9.59
C HIS A 142 -10.29 3.40 -8.13
N PHE A 143 -10.57 2.43 -7.25
CA PHE A 143 -10.31 2.56 -5.82
C PHE A 143 -9.23 1.58 -5.38
N ILE A 144 -8.16 2.09 -4.75
CA ILE A 144 -7.01 1.27 -4.33
C ILE A 144 -6.67 1.43 -2.86
N SER A 145 -6.08 0.35 -2.31
CA SER A 145 -5.36 0.39 -1.04
C SER A 145 -4.23 -0.64 -1.04
N ASP A 146 -3.08 -0.31 -0.44
CA ASP A 146 -1.98 -1.26 -0.24
C ASP A 146 -2.37 -2.40 0.73
N CYS A 147 -3.37 -2.16 1.57
CA CYS A 147 -3.92 -3.16 2.49
C CYS A 147 -5.26 -3.71 1.95
N PRO A 148 -5.31 -4.97 1.48
CA PRO A 148 -6.55 -5.57 0.96
C PRO A 148 -7.71 -5.53 1.95
N MET A 149 -7.44 -5.74 3.24
CA MET A 149 -8.48 -5.74 4.28
C MET A 149 -9.10 -4.34 4.46
N ALA A 150 -8.25 -3.29 4.49
CA ALA A 150 -8.72 -1.91 4.57
C ALA A 150 -9.50 -1.51 3.32
N GLY A 151 -8.99 -1.87 2.14
CA GLY A 151 -9.65 -1.63 0.86
C GLY A 151 -11.02 -2.31 0.79
N THR A 152 -11.10 -3.60 1.11
CA THR A 152 -12.37 -4.35 1.13
C THR A 152 -13.38 -3.73 2.09
N GLN A 153 -12.97 -3.30 3.29
CA GLN A 153 -13.86 -2.65 4.25
C GLN A 153 -14.46 -1.35 3.70
N ILE A 154 -13.67 -0.53 3.02
CA ILE A 154 -14.16 0.71 2.41
C ILE A 154 -15.06 0.40 1.21
N ALA A 155 -14.68 -0.49 0.30
CA ALA A 155 -15.48 -0.85 -0.86
C ALA A 155 -16.86 -1.42 -0.49
N HIS A 156 -16.93 -2.25 0.56
CA HIS A 156 -18.22 -2.76 1.07
C HIS A 156 -19.16 -1.67 1.61
N LEU A 157 -18.66 -0.50 1.94
CA LEU A 157 -19.45 0.59 2.53
C LEU A 157 -19.70 1.73 1.55
N ALA A 158 -18.89 1.83 0.50
CA ALA A 158 -19.00 2.85 -0.54
C ALA A 158 -20.14 2.54 -1.52
N GLN A 159 -20.62 3.58 -2.20
CA GLN A 159 -21.72 3.48 -3.19
C GLN A 159 -21.19 3.51 -4.62
N ASN A 160 -20.05 4.15 -4.85
CA ASN A 160 -19.54 4.42 -6.18
C ASN A 160 -18.31 3.56 -6.56
N VAL A 161 -18.00 2.55 -5.74
CA VAL A 161 -16.92 1.59 -6.04
C VAL A 161 -17.35 0.17 -5.67
N ASP A 162 -17.16 -0.77 -6.59
CA ASP A 162 -17.58 -2.17 -6.39
C ASP A 162 -16.52 -3.00 -5.67
N LYS A 163 -15.26 -2.64 -5.83
CA LYS A 163 -14.11 -3.38 -5.28
C LYS A 163 -12.95 -2.45 -4.96
N ALA A 164 -12.07 -2.92 -4.09
CA ALA A 164 -10.75 -2.33 -3.92
C ALA A 164 -9.72 -3.14 -4.71
N GLU A 165 -8.81 -2.46 -5.38
CA GLU A 165 -7.70 -3.06 -6.11
C GLU A 165 -6.37 -2.80 -5.37
N HIS A 166 -5.41 -3.69 -5.56
CA HIS A 166 -4.06 -3.44 -5.07
C HIS A 166 -3.34 -2.49 -6.05
N PRO A 167 -2.57 -1.49 -5.58
CA PRO A 167 -1.90 -0.53 -6.46
C PRO A 167 -1.01 -1.16 -7.56
N MET A 168 -0.39 -2.31 -7.27
CA MET A 168 0.37 -3.07 -8.26
C MET A 168 -0.48 -3.57 -9.44
N THR A 169 -1.79 -3.78 -9.24
CA THR A 169 -2.72 -4.13 -10.33
C THR A 169 -2.83 -2.98 -11.32
N LEU A 170 -2.97 -1.75 -10.84
CA LEU A 170 -3.03 -0.57 -11.70
C LEU A 170 -1.71 -0.36 -12.44
N LEU A 171 -0.59 -0.54 -11.75
CA LEU A 171 0.72 -0.43 -12.39
C LEU A 171 0.89 -1.49 -13.49
N ARG A 172 0.45 -2.73 -13.26
CA ARG A 172 0.42 -3.80 -14.26
C ARG A 172 -0.43 -3.40 -15.47
N MET A 173 -1.63 -2.86 -15.24
CA MET A 173 -2.51 -2.34 -16.30
C MET A 173 -1.80 -1.24 -17.09
N ALA A 174 -1.19 -0.26 -16.43
CA ALA A 174 -0.51 0.85 -17.09
C ALA A 174 0.62 0.38 -18.03
N TYR A 175 1.28 -0.73 -17.71
CA TYR A 175 2.26 -1.36 -18.60
C TYR A 175 1.63 -2.24 -19.70
N GLY A 176 0.30 -2.38 -19.76
CA GLY A 176 -0.38 -3.26 -20.73
C GLY A 176 -0.13 -4.75 -20.49
N LEU A 177 0.22 -5.14 -19.26
CA LEU A 177 0.44 -6.55 -18.91
C LEU A 177 -0.90 -7.17 -18.47
N ASN A 178 -1.31 -8.27 -19.12
CA ASN A 178 -2.53 -9.03 -18.83
C ASN A 178 -2.31 -10.11 -17.76
#